data_be3fd7178ed394c2ea37e04760e8daa8
#
_entry.id   be3fd7178ed394c2ea37e04760e8daa8
#
_cell.length_a   1.000
_cell.length_b   1.000
_cell.length_c   1.000
_cell.angle_alpha   90.00
_cell.angle_beta   90.00
_cell.angle_gamma   90.00
#
_symmetry.space_group_name_H-M   'P 1'
#
loop_
_entity.id
_entity.type
_entity.pdbx_description
1 polymer ?
#
loop_
_entity_poly.entity_id
_entity_poly.type
_entity_poly.pdbx_seq_one_letter_code
_entity_poly.pdbx_strand_id
1 'polypeptide(L)'
;MNKALVGKKILIIDDEVVFRTMLTEYFSHEKACVYATDNGSQALLLLEEGLRPDLILCDIRMPVMNGPTFLCHLEQRHWSFTVIAISCTDNMAEIDDMLRFGAQDVFLKPVTNLAKLKQKVIEVLCPGFFESELIARGQLGPLWNNLREQPHYIQSFVKQMQPQVKQIVAGYNVNYRQLNDASQMGLLFDIATLSKDQIIFYCVDVSNDEENGLLVALLLRVVFNRFLKATEKRRFLPSMYNILNKINKMLEDMGVRGSFPLILGYYHTKEKNILLASAGLRAEIKTENKKYVLNSGIPLGTLHSLYINQIKCVGIDWQCKIWNQHHKINLMFSPIHKR
;
A
#
# COMPACT_ATOMS: atom_id res chain seq x y z
N MET A 1 10.35 21.02 -23.49
CA MET A 1 9.26 20.05 -23.71
C MET A 1 9.71 18.70 -23.15
N ASN A 2 9.02 18.19 -22.17
CA ASN A 2 9.39 16.93 -21.53
C ASN A 2 8.96 15.76 -22.43
N LYS A 3 9.93 15.01 -22.98
CA LYS A 3 9.70 13.90 -23.92
C LYS A 3 9.36 12.56 -23.21
N ALA A 4 9.00 12.60 -21.94
CA ALA A 4 8.87 11.40 -21.09
C ALA A 4 7.75 10.44 -21.52
N LEU A 5 6.72 10.92 -22.22
CA LEU A 5 5.59 10.11 -22.67
C LEU A 5 5.66 9.69 -24.15
N VAL A 6 6.67 10.16 -24.90
CA VAL A 6 6.82 9.86 -26.32
C VAL A 6 6.95 8.35 -26.54
N GLY A 7 6.02 7.78 -27.30
CA GLY A 7 5.97 6.34 -27.63
C GLY A 7 5.54 5.44 -26.49
N LYS A 8 5.23 5.97 -25.30
CA LYS A 8 4.67 5.19 -24.19
C LYS A 8 3.28 4.71 -24.50
N LYS A 9 2.99 3.45 -24.24
CA LYS A 9 1.66 2.85 -24.43
C LYS A 9 0.84 3.06 -23.17
N ILE A 10 -0.28 3.79 -23.29
CA ILE A 10 -1.21 4.06 -22.18
C ILE A 10 -2.54 3.42 -22.52
N LEU A 11 -3.04 2.54 -21.65
CA LEU A 11 -4.39 1.97 -21.72
C LEU A 11 -5.30 2.74 -20.76
N ILE A 12 -6.39 3.31 -21.27
CA ILE A 12 -7.40 4.02 -20.50
C ILE A 12 -8.65 3.13 -20.44
N ILE A 13 -9.13 2.87 -19.24
CA ILE A 13 -10.32 2.06 -18.97
C ILE A 13 -11.29 2.92 -18.16
N ASP A 14 -12.37 3.37 -18.80
CA ASP A 14 -13.32 4.30 -18.18
C ASP A 14 -14.65 4.23 -18.97
N ASP A 15 -15.78 4.06 -18.31
CA ASP A 15 -17.08 3.95 -18.97
C ASP A 15 -17.63 5.31 -19.41
N GLU A 16 -17.16 6.41 -18.81
CA GLU A 16 -17.58 7.76 -19.16
C GLU A 16 -16.92 8.24 -20.45
N VAL A 17 -17.69 8.27 -21.54
CA VAL A 17 -17.19 8.60 -22.89
C VAL A 17 -16.47 9.94 -22.94
N VAL A 18 -17.02 10.98 -22.30
CA VAL A 18 -16.45 12.33 -22.32
C VAL A 18 -15.08 12.36 -21.65
N PHE A 19 -14.97 11.77 -20.48
CA PHE A 19 -13.73 11.72 -19.72
C PHE A 19 -12.68 10.86 -20.42
N ARG A 20 -13.07 9.70 -20.93
CA ARG A 20 -12.21 8.80 -21.70
C ARG A 20 -11.65 9.48 -22.95
N THR A 21 -12.50 10.20 -23.71
CA THR A 21 -12.08 10.96 -24.90
C THR A 21 -11.10 12.08 -24.53
N MET A 22 -11.42 12.85 -23.50
CA MET A 22 -10.54 13.92 -23.00
C MET A 22 -9.14 13.41 -22.63
N LEU A 23 -9.05 12.31 -21.91
CA LEU A 23 -7.75 11.70 -21.55
C LEU A 23 -7.02 11.18 -22.78
N THR A 24 -7.75 10.56 -23.71
CA THR A 24 -7.18 10.02 -24.96
C THR A 24 -6.56 11.13 -25.79
N GLU A 25 -7.27 12.23 -26.00
CA GLU A 25 -6.78 13.39 -26.75
C GLU A 25 -5.57 14.03 -26.05
N TYR A 26 -5.66 14.20 -24.71
CA TYR A 26 -4.59 14.82 -23.93
C TYR A 26 -3.28 14.03 -24.03
N PHE A 27 -3.30 12.72 -23.77
CA PHE A 27 -2.10 11.90 -23.82
C PHE A 27 -1.61 11.64 -25.25
N SER A 28 -2.49 11.61 -26.23
CA SER A 28 -2.10 11.57 -27.65
C SER A 28 -1.37 12.85 -28.07
N HIS A 29 -1.81 14.02 -27.60
CA HIS A 29 -1.10 15.29 -27.81
C HIS A 29 0.30 15.27 -27.20
N GLU A 30 0.47 14.57 -26.08
CA GLU A 30 1.77 14.36 -25.44
C GLU A 30 2.62 13.26 -26.12
N LYS A 31 2.18 12.79 -27.31
CA LYS A 31 2.87 11.79 -28.15
C LYS A 31 2.93 10.38 -27.53
N ALA A 32 2.03 10.05 -26.61
CA ALA A 32 1.81 8.68 -26.16
C ALA A 32 0.98 7.89 -27.18
N CYS A 33 1.14 6.56 -27.21
CA CYS A 33 0.28 5.64 -27.93
C CYS A 33 -0.86 5.24 -27.00
N VAL A 34 -2.06 5.79 -27.23
CA VAL A 34 -3.19 5.60 -26.32
C VAL A 34 -4.15 4.53 -26.87
N TYR A 35 -4.56 3.63 -26.00
CA TYR A 35 -5.60 2.64 -26.19
C TYR A 35 -6.72 2.94 -25.19
N ALA A 36 -7.98 2.77 -25.57
CA ALA A 36 -9.10 3.12 -24.72
C ALA A 36 -10.20 2.06 -24.77
N THR A 37 -10.76 1.71 -23.61
CA THR A 37 -11.89 0.78 -23.47
C THR A 37 -12.90 1.33 -22.46
N ASP A 38 -14.11 0.82 -22.48
CA ASP A 38 -15.19 1.28 -21.60
C ASP A 38 -15.40 0.40 -20.36
N ASN A 39 -14.71 -0.73 -20.27
CA ASN A 39 -14.78 -1.63 -19.12
C ASN A 39 -13.57 -2.55 -19.02
N GLY A 40 -13.40 -3.18 -17.85
CA GLY A 40 -12.28 -4.09 -17.58
C GLY A 40 -12.25 -5.34 -18.45
N SER A 41 -13.41 -5.82 -18.93
CA SER A 41 -13.47 -7.02 -19.79
C SER A 41 -12.86 -6.78 -21.17
N GLN A 42 -13.18 -5.66 -21.79
CA GLN A 42 -12.57 -5.27 -23.06
C GLN A 42 -11.05 -5.01 -22.90
N ALA A 43 -10.66 -4.43 -21.77
CA ALA A 43 -9.24 -4.23 -21.47
C ALA A 43 -8.49 -5.57 -21.36
N LEU A 44 -9.08 -6.59 -20.71
CA LEU A 44 -8.49 -7.92 -20.64
C LEU A 44 -8.31 -8.54 -22.02
N LEU A 45 -9.29 -8.40 -22.91
CA LEU A 45 -9.19 -8.91 -24.28
C LEU A 45 -8.00 -8.28 -25.03
N LEU A 46 -7.82 -6.96 -24.96
CA LEU A 46 -6.66 -6.30 -25.57
C LEU A 46 -5.33 -6.81 -25.00
N LEU A 47 -5.26 -7.08 -23.70
CA LEU A 47 -4.07 -7.63 -23.08
C LEU A 47 -3.81 -9.09 -23.50
N GLU A 48 -4.88 -9.90 -23.69
CA GLU A 48 -4.83 -11.27 -24.20
C GLU A 48 -4.38 -11.29 -25.67
N GLU A 49 -4.81 -10.34 -26.47
CA GLU A 49 -4.37 -10.12 -27.87
C GLU A 49 -2.92 -9.62 -27.99
N GLY A 50 -2.24 -9.42 -26.87
CA GLY A 50 -0.81 -9.09 -26.83
C GLY A 50 -0.49 -7.63 -26.59
N LEU A 51 -1.48 -6.76 -26.30
CA LEU A 51 -1.18 -5.40 -25.86
C LEU A 51 -0.37 -5.44 -24.57
N ARG A 52 0.74 -4.70 -24.52
CA ARG A 52 1.57 -4.54 -23.32
C ARG A 52 1.71 -3.04 -23.04
N PRO A 53 0.76 -2.46 -22.26
CA PRO A 53 0.82 -1.05 -21.90
C PRO A 53 1.94 -0.79 -20.88
N ASP A 54 2.59 0.37 -21.00
CA ASP A 54 3.51 0.88 -19.99
C ASP A 54 2.73 1.35 -18.74
N LEU A 55 1.49 1.85 -18.95
CA LEU A 55 0.60 2.34 -17.92
C LEU A 55 -0.85 2.01 -18.24
N ILE A 56 -1.61 1.68 -17.22
CA ILE A 56 -3.08 1.57 -17.26
C ILE A 56 -3.66 2.66 -16.36
N LEU A 57 -4.55 3.48 -16.91
CA LEU A 57 -5.44 4.37 -16.17
C LEU A 57 -6.80 3.69 -16.09
N CYS A 58 -7.24 3.34 -14.88
CA CYS A 58 -8.43 2.51 -14.68
C CYS A 58 -9.44 3.19 -13.76
N ASP A 59 -10.67 3.41 -14.25
CA ASP A 59 -11.77 3.79 -13.36
C ASP A 59 -12.09 2.65 -12.38
N ILE A 60 -12.54 3.03 -11.21
CA ILE A 60 -12.94 2.08 -10.16
C ILE A 60 -14.30 1.48 -10.49
N ARG A 61 -15.28 2.33 -10.87
CA ARG A 61 -16.65 1.91 -11.09
C ARG A 61 -16.98 1.89 -12.57
N MET A 62 -17.12 0.71 -13.12
CA MET A 62 -17.51 0.51 -14.52
C MET A 62 -18.49 -0.64 -14.62
N PRO A 63 -19.40 -0.63 -15.62
CA PRO A 63 -20.28 -1.75 -15.90
C PRO A 63 -19.49 -2.97 -16.39
N VAL A 64 -20.11 -4.13 -16.37
CA VAL A 64 -19.58 -5.43 -16.83
C VAL A 64 -18.41 -5.91 -15.96
N MET A 65 -17.32 -5.17 -15.87
CA MET A 65 -16.15 -5.46 -15.03
C MET A 65 -15.57 -4.16 -14.48
N ASN A 66 -15.65 -4.00 -13.17
CA ASN A 66 -15.11 -2.86 -12.43
C ASN A 66 -13.59 -2.96 -12.24
N GLY A 67 -12.97 -1.87 -11.78
CA GLY A 67 -11.52 -1.76 -11.58
C GLY A 67 -10.94 -2.82 -10.63
N PRO A 68 -11.48 -3.03 -9.43
CA PRO A 68 -10.99 -4.08 -8.51
C PRO A 68 -11.02 -5.47 -9.11
N THR A 69 -12.13 -5.83 -9.79
CA THR A 69 -12.27 -7.14 -10.47
C THR A 69 -11.25 -7.27 -11.60
N PHE A 70 -11.04 -6.22 -12.39
CA PHE A 70 -10.04 -6.19 -13.44
C PHE A 70 -8.63 -6.44 -12.87
N LEU A 71 -8.24 -5.76 -11.79
CA LEU A 71 -6.94 -5.97 -11.15
C LEU A 71 -6.79 -7.38 -10.57
N CYS A 72 -7.84 -7.94 -9.98
CA CYS A 72 -7.86 -9.33 -9.51
C CYS A 72 -7.57 -10.31 -10.67
N HIS A 73 -8.15 -10.08 -11.83
CA HIS A 73 -7.86 -10.88 -13.03
C HIS A 73 -6.42 -10.73 -13.54
N LEU A 74 -5.82 -9.55 -13.43
CA LEU A 74 -4.40 -9.37 -13.73
C LEU A 74 -3.52 -10.18 -12.79
N GLU A 75 -3.83 -10.16 -11.50
CA GLU A 75 -3.10 -10.91 -10.47
C GLU A 75 -3.20 -12.42 -10.69
N GLN A 76 -4.41 -12.95 -10.95
CA GLN A 76 -4.63 -14.37 -11.25
C GLN A 76 -3.83 -14.88 -12.47
N ARG A 77 -3.61 -14.01 -13.45
CA ARG A 77 -2.81 -14.31 -14.65
C ARG A 77 -1.31 -14.03 -14.45
N HIS A 78 -0.91 -13.60 -13.25
CA HIS A 78 0.47 -13.17 -12.94
C HIS A 78 0.97 -12.04 -13.88
N TRP A 79 0.06 -11.18 -14.34
CA TRP A 79 0.39 -10.03 -15.16
C TRP A 79 0.69 -8.82 -14.28
N SER A 80 1.90 -8.31 -14.39
CA SER A 80 2.35 -7.13 -13.64
C SER A 80 2.37 -5.91 -14.56
N PHE A 81 1.35 -5.07 -14.45
CA PHE A 81 1.26 -3.78 -15.11
C PHE A 81 1.34 -2.64 -14.09
N THR A 82 1.75 -1.48 -14.56
CA THR A 82 1.65 -0.24 -13.79
C THR A 82 0.23 0.29 -13.90
N VAL A 83 -0.51 0.41 -12.80
CA VAL A 83 -1.90 0.85 -12.79
C VAL A 83 -2.05 2.07 -11.88
N ILE A 84 -2.70 3.14 -12.40
CA ILE A 84 -3.22 4.26 -11.62
C ILE A 84 -4.75 4.15 -11.67
N ALA A 85 -5.39 4.11 -10.50
CA ALA A 85 -6.84 4.18 -10.40
C ALA A 85 -7.31 5.62 -10.58
N ILE A 86 -8.47 5.79 -11.22
CA ILE A 86 -9.17 7.08 -11.31
C ILE A 86 -10.57 6.85 -10.74
N SER A 87 -11.07 7.76 -9.92
CA SER A 87 -12.33 7.52 -9.21
C SER A 87 -13.15 8.77 -9.00
N CYS A 88 -14.47 8.66 -9.24
CA CYS A 88 -15.47 9.62 -8.77
C CYS A 88 -15.95 9.31 -7.35
N THR A 89 -15.56 8.17 -6.79
CA THR A 89 -16.09 7.72 -5.50
C THR A 89 -15.22 8.19 -4.37
N ASP A 90 -15.85 8.64 -3.33
CA ASP A 90 -15.37 8.85 -1.97
C ASP A 90 -15.50 7.56 -1.11
N ASN A 91 -15.96 6.45 -1.73
CA ASN A 91 -15.99 5.16 -1.06
C ASN A 91 -14.58 4.58 -0.92
N MET A 92 -14.03 4.77 0.25
CA MET A 92 -12.65 4.38 0.58
C MET A 92 -12.41 2.87 0.54
N ALA A 93 -13.47 2.03 0.67
CA ALA A 93 -13.33 0.58 0.51
C ALA A 93 -12.89 0.22 -0.91
N GLU A 94 -13.52 0.82 -1.90
CA GLU A 94 -13.20 0.56 -3.30
C GLU A 94 -11.80 1.07 -3.68
N ILE A 95 -11.41 2.21 -3.09
CA ILE A 95 -10.05 2.75 -3.23
C ILE A 95 -9.02 1.81 -2.60
N ASP A 96 -9.30 1.29 -1.39
CA ASP A 96 -8.43 0.34 -0.71
C ASP A 96 -8.30 -0.97 -1.50
N ASP A 97 -9.40 -1.49 -2.04
CA ASP A 97 -9.39 -2.67 -2.90
C ASP A 97 -8.49 -2.46 -4.13
N MET A 98 -8.59 -1.32 -4.82
CA MET A 98 -7.70 -0.99 -5.93
C MET A 98 -6.21 -1.01 -5.53
N LEU A 99 -5.89 -0.42 -4.38
CA LEU A 99 -4.52 -0.39 -3.85
C LEU A 99 -4.05 -1.80 -3.44
N ARG A 100 -4.94 -2.62 -2.83
CA ARG A 100 -4.66 -4.02 -2.46
C ARG A 100 -4.36 -4.89 -3.67
N PHE A 101 -5.18 -4.78 -4.71
CA PHE A 101 -4.97 -5.52 -5.97
C PHE A 101 -3.87 -4.92 -6.84
N GLY A 102 -3.16 -3.90 -6.34
CA GLY A 102 -1.90 -3.48 -6.94
C GLY A 102 -1.95 -2.22 -7.79
N ALA A 103 -3.00 -1.41 -7.71
CA ALA A 103 -2.90 -0.05 -8.20
C ALA A 103 -1.77 0.69 -7.46
N GLN A 104 -0.97 1.44 -8.19
CA GLN A 104 0.18 2.14 -7.61
C GLN A 104 -0.21 3.48 -7.01
N ASP A 105 -1.34 4.02 -7.46
CA ASP A 105 -1.88 5.29 -6.98
C ASP A 105 -3.35 5.45 -7.34
N VAL A 106 -4.02 6.44 -6.74
CA VAL A 106 -5.41 6.77 -7.01
C VAL A 106 -5.53 8.27 -7.28
N PHE A 107 -6.28 8.62 -8.32
CA PHE A 107 -6.60 9.99 -8.71
C PHE A 107 -8.10 10.22 -8.61
N LEU A 108 -8.53 11.25 -7.87
CA LEU A 108 -9.95 11.55 -7.73
C LEU A 108 -10.46 12.43 -8.89
N LYS A 109 -11.62 12.10 -9.42
CA LYS A 109 -12.40 12.98 -10.30
C LYS A 109 -13.11 14.06 -9.44
N PRO A 110 -13.36 15.27 -9.92
CA PRO A 110 -13.04 15.74 -11.25
C PRO A 110 -11.56 16.06 -11.44
N VAL A 111 -10.96 15.55 -12.52
CA VAL A 111 -9.59 15.88 -12.89
C VAL A 111 -9.56 17.26 -13.53
N THR A 112 -9.61 18.30 -12.71
CA THR A 112 -9.59 19.71 -13.16
C THR A 112 -8.23 20.15 -13.69
N ASN A 113 -7.15 19.41 -13.36
CA ASN A 113 -5.80 19.74 -13.77
C ASN A 113 -5.10 18.52 -14.39
N LEU A 114 -5.22 18.39 -15.71
CA LEU A 114 -4.57 17.32 -16.48
C LEU A 114 -3.04 17.36 -16.40
N ALA A 115 -2.43 18.53 -16.15
CA ALA A 115 -0.99 18.64 -15.97
C ALA A 115 -0.54 17.91 -14.69
N LYS A 116 -1.35 17.91 -13.62
CA LYS A 116 -1.07 17.13 -12.42
C LYS A 116 -1.18 15.62 -12.69
N LEU A 117 -2.20 15.19 -13.43
CA LEU A 117 -2.32 13.80 -13.84
C LEU A 117 -1.13 13.36 -14.70
N LYS A 118 -0.73 14.17 -15.69
CA LYS A 118 0.46 13.93 -16.50
C LYS A 118 1.72 13.81 -15.65
N GLN A 119 1.92 14.72 -14.74
CA GLN A 119 3.06 14.67 -13.83
C GLN A 119 3.08 13.34 -13.07
N LYS A 120 1.94 12.92 -12.54
CA LYS A 120 1.80 11.63 -11.83
C LYS A 120 2.10 10.43 -12.72
N VAL A 121 1.60 10.45 -13.95
CA VAL A 121 1.89 9.42 -14.96
C VAL A 121 3.40 9.32 -15.24
N ILE A 122 4.09 10.47 -15.40
CA ILE A 122 5.53 10.49 -15.60
C ILE A 122 6.29 9.91 -14.40
N GLU A 123 5.88 10.26 -13.20
CA GLU A 123 6.45 9.74 -11.94
C GLU A 123 6.40 8.23 -11.84
N VAL A 124 5.26 7.69 -12.16
CA VAL A 124 5.01 6.24 -12.08
C VAL A 124 5.73 5.49 -13.20
N LEU A 125 5.83 6.08 -14.39
CA LEU A 125 6.55 5.49 -15.55
C LEU A 125 8.07 5.62 -15.46
N CYS A 126 8.57 6.65 -14.76
CA CYS A 126 10.00 6.96 -14.66
C CYS A 126 10.44 7.11 -13.19
N PRO A 127 10.41 6.05 -12.38
CA PRO A 127 10.64 6.13 -10.93
C PRO A 127 12.04 6.62 -10.54
N GLY A 128 13.01 6.65 -11.45
CA GLY A 128 14.36 7.15 -11.16
C GLY A 128 14.53 8.68 -11.32
N PHE A 129 13.57 9.35 -11.94
CA PHE A 129 13.68 10.80 -12.20
C PHE A 129 13.04 11.68 -11.12
N PHE A 130 12.20 11.11 -10.24
CA PHE A 130 11.30 11.86 -9.36
C PHE A 130 11.27 11.40 -7.90
N GLU A 131 12.15 10.51 -7.46
CA GLU A 131 12.11 9.99 -6.08
C GLU A 131 12.24 11.07 -4.98
N SER A 132 12.76 12.25 -5.29
CA SER A 132 12.99 13.32 -4.30
C SER A 132 12.04 14.52 -4.41
N GLU A 133 11.57 14.90 -5.61
CA GLU A 133 10.83 16.16 -5.76
C GLU A 133 9.34 16.11 -5.48
N LEU A 134 8.70 14.95 -5.60
CA LEU A 134 7.24 14.82 -5.46
C LEU A 134 6.79 14.60 -4.05
N ILE A 135 7.58 13.88 -3.30
CA ILE A 135 7.41 13.73 -1.85
C ILE A 135 7.61 15.12 -1.21
N ALA A 136 8.57 15.90 -1.71
CA ALA A 136 8.85 17.25 -1.22
C ALA A 136 7.76 18.30 -1.53
N ARG A 137 6.86 18.06 -2.49
CA ARG A 137 5.85 19.06 -2.90
C ARG A 137 4.44 18.84 -2.39
N GLY A 138 4.20 17.89 -1.49
CA GLY A 138 2.91 17.78 -0.75
C GLY A 138 1.68 17.57 -1.65
N GLN A 139 1.79 16.87 -2.77
CA GLN A 139 0.69 16.72 -3.73
C GLN A 139 -0.34 15.62 -3.40
N LEU A 140 -0.26 15.03 -2.23
CA LEU A 140 -1.41 14.34 -1.62
C LEU A 140 -2.48 15.34 -1.14
N GLY A 141 -2.19 16.65 -1.27
CA GLY A 141 -3.00 17.74 -0.74
C GLY A 141 -4.48 17.80 -1.16
N PRO A 142 -4.87 17.53 -2.43
CA PRO A 142 -6.29 17.59 -2.77
C PRO A 142 -7.10 16.40 -2.22
N LEU A 143 -6.53 15.20 -2.19
CA LEU A 143 -7.15 14.04 -1.51
C LEU A 143 -7.29 14.30 -0.01
N TRP A 144 -6.27 14.90 0.56
CA TRP A 144 -6.16 15.24 1.96
C TRP A 144 -7.17 16.30 2.39
N ASN A 145 -7.35 17.38 1.62
CA ASN A 145 -8.30 18.43 1.95
C ASN A 145 -9.74 17.92 1.94
N ASN A 146 -10.10 17.02 1.00
CA ASN A 146 -11.44 16.42 0.98
C ASN A 146 -11.67 15.45 2.14
N LEU A 147 -10.63 14.73 2.60
CA LEU A 147 -10.72 13.83 3.75
C LEU A 147 -10.78 14.59 5.08
N ARG A 148 -10.09 15.73 5.19
CA ARG A 148 -10.12 16.62 6.39
C ARG A 148 -11.52 17.13 6.71
N GLU A 149 -12.33 17.38 5.70
CA GLU A 149 -13.67 17.95 5.88
C GLU A 149 -14.71 16.94 6.40
N GLN A 150 -14.38 15.63 6.48
CA GLN A 150 -15.35 14.60 6.83
C GLN A 150 -14.81 13.53 7.80
N PRO A 151 -14.70 13.82 9.10
CA PRO A 151 -14.10 12.92 10.11
C PRO A 151 -14.77 11.53 10.23
N HIS A 152 -16.06 11.43 9.92
CA HIS A 152 -16.80 10.16 10.02
C HIS A 152 -16.33 9.11 8.98
N TYR A 153 -15.79 9.53 7.85
CA TYR A 153 -15.22 8.61 6.85
C TYR A 153 -13.91 8.01 7.31
N ILE A 154 -13.15 8.71 8.16
CA ILE A 154 -11.84 8.28 8.64
C ILE A 154 -11.94 6.96 9.42
N GLN A 155 -12.89 6.85 10.34
CA GLN A 155 -13.06 5.64 11.16
C GLN A 155 -13.53 4.44 10.35
N SER A 156 -14.45 4.64 9.40
CA SER A 156 -14.91 3.58 8.51
C SER A 156 -13.78 3.09 7.59
N PHE A 157 -12.97 4.02 7.09
CA PHE A 157 -11.82 3.74 6.25
C PHE A 157 -10.75 2.90 6.97
N VAL A 158 -10.38 3.31 8.19
CA VAL A 158 -9.42 2.57 9.03
C VAL A 158 -9.89 1.12 9.27
N LYS A 159 -11.19 0.90 9.51
CA LYS A 159 -11.74 -0.45 9.64
C LYS A 159 -11.63 -1.26 8.35
N GLN A 160 -11.84 -0.63 7.21
CA GLN A 160 -11.79 -1.28 5.90
C GLN A 160 -10.36 -1.57 5.45
N MET A 161 -9.37 -0.79 5.92
CA MET A 161 -7.95 -1.06 5.68
C MET A 161 -7.42 -2.30 6.41
N GLN A 162 -8.11 -2.78 7.43
CA GLN A 162 -7.66 -3.96 8.18
C GLN A 162 -7.80 -5.23 7.34
N PRO A 163 -6.83 -6.13 7.37
CA PRO A 163 -6.94 -7.42 6.69
C PRO A 163 -8.02 -8.29 7.33
N GLN A 164 -8.41 -9.36 6.67
CA GLN A 164 -9.35 -10.33 7.27
C GLN A 164 -8.80 -10.92 8.56
N VAL A 165 -9.66 -11.05 9.58
CA VAL A 165 -9.28 -11.55 10.92
C VAL A 165 -8.63 -12.93 10.88
N LYS A 166 -9.04 -13.76 9.90
CA LYS A 166 -8.46 -15.06 9.61
C LYS A 166 -8.12 -15.13 8.14
N GLN A 167 -6.88 -15.43 7.83
CA GLN A 167 -6.43 -15.58 6.44
C GLN A 167 -5.29 -16.60 6.34
N ILE A 168 -5.11 -17.12 5.15
CA ILE A 168 -3.99 -18.00 4.81
C ILE A 168 -2.94 -17.18 4.08
N VAL A 169 -1.72 -17.11 4.64
CA VAL A 169 -0.61 -16.35 4.07
C VAL A 169 0.62 -17.28 4.00
N ALA A 170 1.17 -17.49 2.81
CA ALA A 170 2.33 -18.35 2.58
C ALA A 170 2.27 -19.73 3.30
N GLY A 171 1.10 -20.39 3.28
CA GLY A 171 0.91 -21.71 3.91
C GLY A 171 0.73 -21.68 5.43
N TYR A 172 0.52 -20.51 6.02
CA TYR A 172 0.23 -20.33 7.43
C TYR A 172 -1.18 -19.79 7.63
N ASN A 173 -1.87 -20.29 8.66
CA ASN A 173 -3.05 -19.65 9.21
C ASN A 173 -2.60 -18.45 10.02
N VAL A 174 -2.99 -17.27 9.62
CA VAL A 174 -2.75 -16.03 10.34
C VAL A 174 -4.07 -15.52 10.89
N ASN A 175 -4.14 -15.42 12.21
CA ASN A 175 -5.29 -14.87 12.90
C ASN A 175 -4.84 -13.66 13.71
N TYR A 176 -5.68 -12.64 13.82
CA TYR A 176 -5.41 -11.56 14.74
C TYR A 176 -6.65 -11.16 15.54
N ARG A 177 -6.40 -10.62 16.73
CA ARG A 177 -7.41 -9.99 17.58
C ARG A 177 -6.90 -8.62 17.97
N GLN A 178 -7.75 -7.64 17.79
CA GLN A 178 -7.46 -6.26 18.12
C GLN A 178 -8.37 -5.80 19.25
N LEU A 179 -7.77 -5.15 20.24
CA LEU A 179 -8.45 -4.48 21.34
C LEU A 179 -8.12 -3.00 21.19
N ASN A 180 -9.06 -2.26 20.61
CA ASN A 180 -8.98 -0.82 20.47
C ASN A 180 -10.04 -0.18 21.36
N ASP A 181 -9.75 1.01 21.84
CA ASP A 181 -10.79 1.89 22.37
C ASP A 181 -11.75 2.27 21.22
N ALA A 182 -13.05 2.11 21.43
CA ALA A 182 -14.06 2.29 20.40
C ALA A 182 -14.15 3.75 19.89
N SER A 183 -13.55 4.70 20.61
CA SER A 183 -13.64 6.13 20.35
C SER A 183 -12.48 6.71 19.54
N GLN A 184 -11.37 5.97 19.34
CA GLN A 184 -10.16 6.49 18.71
C GLN A 184 -9.66 5.60 17.58
N MET A 185 -9.03 6.22 16.57
CA MET A 185 -8.17 5.49 15.64
C MET A 185 -7.04 4.84 16.44
N GLY A 186 -6.77 3.56 16.18
CA GLY A 186 -5.81 2.79 16.95
C GLY A 186 -4.68 2.22 16.10
N LEU A 187 -4.31 1.00 16.43
CA LEU A 187 -3.32 0.26 15.68
C LEU A 187 -3.89 -0.20 14.33
N LEU A 188 -3.20 0.13 13.25
CA LEU A 188 -3.44 -0.41 11.92
C LEU A 188 -2.45 -1.54 11.65
N PHE A 189 -2.96 -2.62 11.10
CA PHE A 189 -2.18 -3.81 10.76
C PHE A 189 -2.39 -4.18 9.31
N ASP A 190 -1.32 -4.57 8.64
CA ASP A 190 -1.41 -5.19 7.33
C ASP A 190 -0.37 -6.29 7.18
N ILE A 191 -0.66 -7.28 6.32
CA ILE A 191 0.15 -8.47 6.12
C ILE A 191 0.10 -8.90 4.66
N ALA A 192 1.22 -9.32 4.12
CA ALA A 192 1.32 -9.79 2.75
C ALA A 192 2.36 -10.91 2.58
N THR A 193 2.25 -11.61 1.48
CA THR A 193 3.22 -12.60 1.02
C THR A 193 4.31 -11.90 0.19
N LEU A 194 5.58 -12.07 0.54
CA LEU A 194 6.72 -11.65 -0.29
C LEU A 194 7.10 -12.73 -1.31
N SER A 195 6.94 -13.98 -0.93
CA SER A 195 7.16 -15.16 -1.76
C SER A 195 6.39 -16.34 -1.15
N LYS A 196 6.41 -17.49 -1.80
CA LYS A 196 5.73 -18.69 -1.28
C LYS A 196 6.13 -19.10 0.15
N ASP A 197 7.31 -18.69 0.62
CA ASP A 197 7.87 -19.04 1.92
C ASP A 197 8.14 -17.81 2.81
N GLN A 198 7.68 -16.62 2.43
CA GLN A 198 8.03 -15.38 3.13
C GLN A 198 6.80 -14.51 3.35
N ILE A 199 6.62 -14.09 4.58
CA ILE A 199 5.55 -13.21 5.06
C ILE A 199 6.17 -11.91 5.56
N ILE A 200 5.58 -10.79 5.22
CA ILE A 200 5.90 -9.49 5.79
C ILE A 200 4.62 -8.85 6.31
N PHE A 201 4.74 -8.11 7.41
CA PHE A 201 3.62 -7.37 7.97
C PHE A 201 4.11 -6.10 8.66
N TYR A 202 3.21 -5.16 8.84
CA TYR A 202 3.47 -4.00 9.69
C TYR A 202 2.28 -3.73 10.61
N CYS A 203 2.57 -3.07 11.72
CA CYS A 203 1.59 -2.50 12.62
C CYS A 203 2.00 -1.07 12.91
N VAL A 204 1.14 -0.10 12.66
CA VAL A 204 1.37 1.32 12.90
C VAL A 204 0.31 1.88 13.85
N ASP A 205 0.72 2.73 14.75
CA ASP A 205 -0.16 3.49 15.61
C ASP A 205 -0.44 4.86 14.98
N VAL A 206 -1.71 5.10 14.70
CA VAL A 206 -2.21 6.36 14.11
C VAL A 206 -3.10 7.13 15.08
N SER A 207 -3.14 6.72 16.36
CA SER A 207 -4.01 7.33 17.37
C SER A 207 -3.53 8.70 17.87
N ASN A 208 -2.23 8.98 17.75
CA ASN A 208 -1.62 10.19 18.34
C ASN A 208 -1.81 11.45 17.48
N ASP A 209 -2.20 11.30 16.23
CA ASP A 209 -2.36 12.41 15.29
C ASP A 209 -3.47 12.04 14.29
N GLU A 210 -4.69 12.45 14.59
CA GLU A 210 -5.86 12.11 13.76
C GLU A 210 -5.75 12.67 12.35
N GLU A 211 -5.13 13.84 12.20
CA GLU A 211 -5.00 14.50 10.90
C GLU A 211 -3.94 13.80 10.02
N ASN A 212 -2.76 13.56 10.55
CA ASN A 212 -1.65 12.96 9.79
C ASN A 212 -1.66 11.44 9.85
N GLY A 213 -2.29 10.83 10.85
CA GLY A 213 -2.32 9.38 11.04
C GLY A 213 -2.93 8.63 9.86
N LEU A 214 -4.02 9.15 9.29
CA LEU A 214 -4.62 8.57 8.08
C LEU A 214 -3.70 8.72 6.86
N LEU A 215 -3.08 9.89 6.70
CA LEU A 215 -2.11 10.13 5.63
C LEU A 215 -0.94 9.13 5.72
N VAL A 216 -0.42 8.94 6.93
CA VAL A 216 0.67 7.99 7.18
C VAL A 216 0.23 6.55 6.91
N ALA A 217 -0.99 6.17 7.28
CA ALA A 217 -1.55 4.86 6.99
C ALA A 217 -1.63 4.59 5.47
N LEU A 218 -2.15 5.55 4.71
CA LEU A 218 -2.22 5.49 3.25
C LEU A 218 -0.83 5.40 2.62
N LEU A 219 0.09 6.25 3.07
CA LEU A 219 1.47 6.26 2.60
C LEU A 219 2.14 4.92 2.85
N LEU A 220 2.02 4.39 4.07
CA LEU A 220 2.57 3.08 4.41
C LEU A 220 2.03 1.98 3.51
N ARG A 221 0.72 2.00 3.23
CA ARG A 221 0.09 1.04 2.32
C ARG A 221 0.69 1.08 0.92
N VAL A 222 0.82 2.28 0.35
CA VAL A 222 1.42 2.47 -0.97
C VAL A 222 2.88 2.03 -0.98
N VAL A 223 3.66 2.44 0.02
CA VAL A 223 5.08 2.05 0.15
C VAL A 223 5.22 0.54 0.31
N PHE A 224 4.37 -0.07 1.13
CA PHE A 224 4.37 -1.50 1.38
C PHE A 224 4.07 -2.29 0.10
N ASN A 225 3.05 -1.91 -0.65
CA ASN A 225 2.71 -2.53 -1.92
C ASN A 225 3.83 -2.38 -2.97
N ARG A 226 4.45 -1.19 -3.06
CA ARG A 226 5.62 -0.98 -3.93
C ARG A 226 6.81 -1.84 -3.53
N PHE A 227 7.03 -1.96 -2.23
CA PHE A 227 8.08 -2.81 -1.69
C PHE A 227 7.86 -4.28 -2.06
N LEU A 228 6.64 -4.80 -1.92
CA LEU A 228 6.27 -6.16 -2.31
C LEU A 228 6.60 -6.43 -3.77
N LYS A 229 6.15 -5.57 -4.68
CA LYS A 229 6.42 -5.68 -6.12
C LYS A 229 7.91 -5.62 -6.47
N ALA A 230 8.67 -4.74 -5.79
CA ALA A 230 10.11 -4.61 -6.03
C ALA A 230 10.90 -5.82 -5.54
N THR A 231 10.40 -6.52 -4.51
CA THR A 231 11.09 -7.64 -3.86
C THR A 231 10.85 -8.96 -4.58
N GLU A 232 9.74 -9.11 -5.32
CA GLU A 232 9.50 -10.29 -6.19
C GLU A 232 10.65 -10.56 -7.16
N LYS A 233 11.35 -9.51 -7.59
CA LYS A 233 12.50 -9.59 -8.52
C LYS A 233 13.86 -9.70 -7.82
N ARG A 234 13.92 -9.59 -6.49
CA ARG A 234 15.18 -9.58 -5.71
C ARG A 234 15.30 -10.84 -4.87
N ARG A 235 16.51 -11.43 -4.87
CA ARG A 235 16.82 -12.61 -4.02
C ARG A 235 16.98 -12.30 -2.53
N PHE A 236 17.10 -11.04 -2.13
CA PHE A 236 17.40 -10.64 -0.76
C PHE A 236 16.45 -9.57 -0.27
N LEU A 237 15.95 -9.75 0.95
CA LEU A 237 15.19 -8.74 1.68
C LEU A 237 16.16 -7.60 2.09
N PRO A 238 15.84 -6.33 1.84
CA PRO A 238 16.58 -5.21 2.43
C PRO A 238 16.53 -5.29 3.96
N SER A 239 17.53 -4.73 4.64
CA SER A 239 17.49 -4.69 6.11
C SER A 239 16.24 -3.93 6.59
N MET A 240 15.64 -4.36 7.69
CA MET A 240 14.49 -3.70 8.30
C MET A 240 14.78 -2.23 8.60
N TYR A 241 16.00 -1.91 9.00
CA TYR A 241 16.47 -0.54 9.20
C TYR A 241 16.33 0.28 7.92
N ASN A 242 16.79 -0.24 6.78
CA ASN A 242 16.74 0.50 5.52
C ASN A 242 15.29 0.76 5.05
N ILE A 243 14.39 -0.20 5.29
CA ILE A 243 12.97 -0.03 4.96
C ILE A 243 12.37 1.08 5.82
N LEU A 244 12.55 1.01 7.14
CA LEU A 244 12.01 1.97 8.08
C LEU A 244 12.65 3.36 7.92
N ASN A 245 13.95 3.42 7.64
CA ASN A 245 14.65 4.68 7.38
C ASN A 245 14.15 5.36 6.09
N LYS A 246 13.86 4.56 5.05
CA LYS A 246 13.26 5.11 3.82
C LYS A 246 11.87 5.71 4.11
N ILE A 247 11.05 5.03 4.90
CA ILE A 247 9.73 5.53 5.32
C ILE A 247 9.89 6.83 6.13
N ASN A 248 10.81 6.86 7.10
CA ASN A 248 11.05 8.03 7.93
C ASN A 248 11.47 9.25 7.10
N LYS A 249 12.39 9.06 6.15
CA LYS A 249 12.78 10.11 5.20
C LYS A 249 11.63 10.59 4.34
N MET A 250 10.76 9.68 3.87
CA MET A 250 9.58 10.07 3.09
C MET A 250 8.63 10.95 3.89
N LEU A 251 8.40 10.65 5.17
CA LEU A 251 7.58 11.49 6.06
C LEU A 251 8.20 12.89 6.20
N GLU A 252 9.51 12.96 6.38
CA GLU A 252 10.25 14.19 6.49
C GLU A 252 10.17 15.03 5.19
N ASP A 253 10.44 14.43 4.04
CA ASP A 253 10.38 15.06 2.71
C ASP A 253 8.98 15.59 2.39
N MET A 254 7.94 14.97 2.90
CA MET A 254 6.54 15.41 2.81
C MET A 254 6.18 16.51 3.83
N GLY A 255 7.07 16.87 4.73
CA GLY A 255 6.79 17.80 5.83
C GLY A 255 5.83 17.23 6.89
N VAL A 256 5.60 15.91 6.89
CA VAL A 256 4.75 15.23 7.88
C VAL A 256 5.57 15.03 9.14
N ARG A 257 5.31 15.88 10.13
CA ARG A 257 5.90 15.75 11.47
C ARG A 257 4.87 15.16 12.42
N GLY A 258 5.33 14.28 13.30
CA GLY A 258 4.44 13.62 14.25
C GLY A 258 5.13 12.43 14.91
N SER A 259 4.35 11.67 15.65
CA SER A 259 4.81 10.45 16.32
C SER A 259 4.00 9.28 15.77
N PHE A 260 4.61 8.51 14.86
CA PHE A 260 3.99 7.35 14.23
C PHE A 260 4.72 6.07 14.63
N PRO A 261 4.38 5.52 15.81
CA PRO A 261 4.98 4.29 16.29
C PRO A 261 4.66 3.14 15.35
N LEU A 262 5.70 2.39 14.91
CA LEU A 262 5.55 1.32 13.94
C LEU A 262 6.36 0.08 14.33
N ILE A 263 5.82 -1.09 14.04
CA ILE A 263 6.55 -2.36 13.98
C ILE A 263 6.49 -2.89 12.55
N LEU A 264 7.65 -3.31 12.05
CA LEU A 264 7.79 -4.08 10.83
C LEU A 264 8.21 -5.51 11.18
N GLY A 265 7.48 -6.49 10.66
CA GLY A 265 7.74 -7.91 10.91
C GLY A 265 7.98 -8.67 9.62
N TYR A 266 8.87 -9.65 9.71
CA TYR A 266 9.16 -10.59 8.64
C TYR A 266 9.23 -12.00 9.21
N TYR A 267 8.65 -12.95 8.48
CA TYR A 267 8.69 -14.35 8.83
C TYR A 267 9.03 -15.21 7.62
N HIS A 268 10.10 -16.02 7.76
CA HIS A 268 10.47 -17.03 6.76
C HIS A 268 9.91 -18.39 7.19
N THR A 269 8.84 -18.83 6.56
CA THR A 269 8.05 -20.00 6.99
C THR A 269 8.86 -21.31 6.91
N LYS A 270 9.73 -21.46 5.91
CA LYS A 270 10.58 -22.65 5.74
C LYS A 270 11.75 -22.69 6.73
N GLU A 271 12.42 -21.56 6.92
CA GLU A 271 13.54 -21.44 7.88
C GLU A 271 13.07 -21.20 9.31
N LYS A 272 11.75 -20.89 9.49
CA LYS A 272 11.13 -20.59 10.79
C LYS A 272 11.74 -19.36 11.49
N ASN A 273 12.38 -18.49 10.72
CA ASN A 273 13.02 -17.28 11.21
C ASN A 273 12.00 -16.13 11.30
N ILE A 274 11.90 -15.56 12.49
CA ILE A 274 11.08 -14.39 12.79
C ILE A 274 12.02 -13.21 13.00
N LEU A 275 11.78 -12.10 12.33
CA LEU A 275 12.50 -10.85 12.53
C LEU A 275 11.49 -9.73 12.75
N LEU A 276 11.58 -9.03 13.86
CA LEU A 276 10.80 -7.83 14.14
C LEU A 276 11.72 -6.64 14.36
N ALA A 277 11.29 -5.49 13.84
CA ALA A 277 11.93 -4.20 14.07
C ALA A 277 10.88 -3.20 14.57
N SER A 278 11.19 -2.51 15.65
CA SER A 278 10.32 -1.52 16.27
C SER A 278 10.89 -0.12 16.18
N ALA A 279 10.07 0.78 15.70
CA ALA A 279 10.21 2.22 15.76
C ALA A 279 9.04 2.79 16.59
N GLY A 280 9.05 2.64 17.90
CA GLY A 280 8.11 3.27 18.83
C GLY A 280 7.05 2.36 19.46
N LEU A 281 6.76 1.16 18.94
CA LEU A 281 5.85 0.20 19.56
C LEU A 281 6.60 -0.85 20.39
N ARG A 282 5.91 -1.42 21.38
CA ARG A 282 6.40 -2.58 22.14
C ARG A 282 5.78 -3.86 21.58
N ALA A 283 6.56 -4.94 21.62
CA ALA A 283 6.04 -6.26 21.27
C ALA A 283 6.58 -7.35 22.18
N GLU A 284 5.79 -8.41 22.26
CA GLU A 284 6.13 -9.66 22.91
C GLU A 284 5.91 -10.79 21.93
N ILE A 285 6.95 -11.59 21.67
CA ILE A 285 6.86 -12.79 20.84
C ILE A 285 6.88 -13.99 21.77
N LYS A 286 5.89 -14.86 21.62
CA LYS A 286 5.83 -16.16 22.28
C LYS A 286 5.94 -17.25 21.22
N THR A 287 6.99 -18.04 21.28
CA THR A 287 7.18 -19.27 20.53
C THR A 287 6.83 -20.47 21.42
N GLU A 288 6.91 -21.68 20.88
CA GLU A 288 6.66 -22.90 21.66
C GLU A 288 7.51 -22.99 22.93
N ASN A 289 8.77 -22.50 22.87
CA ASN A 289 9.76 -22.74 23.91
C ASN A 289 10.18 -21.49 24.67
N LYS A 290 9.99 -20.30 24.11
CA LYS A 290 10.54 -19.06 24.67
C LYS A 290 9.63 -17.87 24.44
N LYS A 291 9.84 -16.90 25.34
CA LYS A 291 9.21 -15.60 25.27
C LYS A 291 10.29 -14.54 25.07
N TYR A 292 10.06 -13.64 24.15
CA TYR A 292 10.97 -12.57 23.80
C TYR A 292 10.24 -11.23 23.91
N VAL A 293 10.92 -10.21 24.37
CA VAL A 293 10.38 -8.84 24.48
C VAL A 293 11.15 -7.93 23.55
N LEU A 294 10.45 -7.21 22.70
CA LEU A 294 10.99 -6.17 21.85
C LEU A 294 10.60 -4.81 22.45
N ASN A 295 11.61 -4.08 22.89
CA ASN A 295 11.42 -2.72 23.41
C ASN A 295 11.11 -1.75 22.27
N SER A 296 10.40 -0.67 22.61
CA SER A 296 10.14 0.41 21.66
C SER A 296 11.42 1.12 21.25
N GLY A 297 11.57 1.40 19.96
CA GLY A 297 12.52 2.40 19.48
C GLY A 297 11.90 3.81 19.55
N ILE A 298 12.40 4.72 18.72
CA ILE A 298 11.82 6.06 18.56
C ILE A 298 10.81 6.02 17.40
N PRO A 299 9.60 6.58 17.58
CA PRO A 299 8.58 6.62 16.53
C PRO A 299 9.06 7.30 15.26
N LEU A 300 8.53 6.87 14.11
CA LEU A 300 8.76 7.53 12.83
C LEU A 300 8.20 8.96 12.86
N GLY A 301 8.80 9.87 12.10
CA GLY A 301 8.39 11.27 12.00
C GLY A 301 8.84 12.16 13.14
N THR A 302 9.49 11.61 14.20
CA THR A 302 9.96 12.40 15.36
C THR A 302 11.36 12.95 15.21
N LEU A 303 12.28 12.19 14.61
CA LEU A 303 13.68 12.55 14.43
C LEU A 303 14.17 12.27 13.02
N HIS A 304 15.17 13.03 12.57
CA HIS A 304 15.88 12.77 11.30
C HIS A 304 16.59 11.42 11.30
N SER A 305 17.24 11.08 12.41
CA SER A 305 17.93 9.80 12.57
C SER A 305 17.02 8.77 13.20
N LEU A 306 16.91 7.63 12.55
CA LEU A 306 16.05 6.55 12.99
C LEU A 306 16.73 5.69 14.07
N TYR A 307 16.04 5.52 15.20
CA TYR A 307 16.43 4.60 16.27
C TYR A 307 15.42 3.48 16.40
N ILE A 308 15.83 2.27 16.04
CA ILE A 308 14.98 1.08 16.11
C ILE A 308 15.59 0.02 17.02
N ASN A 309 14.73 -0.77 17.62
CA ASN A 309 15.12 -2.03 18.25
C ASN A 309 14.73 -3.19 17.33
N GLN A 310 15.57 -4.23 17.32
CA GLN A 310 15.32 -5.42 16.51
C GLN A 310 15.46 -6.67 17.35
N ILE A 311 14.68 -7.69 17.00
CA ILE A 311 14.80 -9.02 17.57
C ILE A 311 14.70 -10.06 16.47
N LYS A 312 15.53 -11.09 16.58
CA LYS A 312 15.48 -12.28 15.73
C LYS A 312 15.26 -13.51 16.60
N CYS A 313 14.29 -14.33 16.26
CA CYS A 313 13.99 -15.57 16.95
C CYS A 313 13.48 -16.64 15.97
N VAL A 314 13.27 -17.84 16.46
CA VAL A 314 12.82 -18.99 15.68
C VAL A 314 11.54 -19.53 16.30
N GLY A 315 10.55 -19.84 15.46
CA GLY A 315 9.28 -20.46 15.90
C GLY A 315 8.49 -21.00 14.73
N ILE A 316 7.78 -22.09 14.96
CA ILE A 316 6.85 -22.70 13.98
C ILE A 316 5.44 -22.18 14.23
N ASP A 317 4.95 -22.38 15.46
CA ASP A 317 3.71 -21.83 15.98
C ASP A 317 4.08 -20.71 16.95
N TRP A 318 3.67 -19.49 16.64
CA TRP A 318 4.08 -18.35 17.42
C TRP A 318 3.02 -17.26 17.45
N GLN A 319 3.11 -16.47 18.50
CA GLN A 319 2.22 -15.33 18.74
C GLN A 319 3.04 -14.06 18.90
N CYS A 320 2.50 -12.95 18.41
CA CYS A 320 3.07 -11.64 18.62
C CYS A 320 2.00 -10.72 19.21
N LYS A 321 2.25 -10.20 20.40
CA LYS A 321 1.45 -9.15 21.01
C LYS A 321 2.15 -7.83 20.75
N ILE A 322 1.46 -6.88 20.15
CA ILE A 322 1.93 -5.53 19.88
C ILE A 322 1.01 -4.57 20.63
N TRP A 323 1.55 -3.58 21.31
CA TRP A 323 0.74 -2.63 22.08
C TRP A 323 1.38 -1.25 22.22
N ASN A 324 0.52 -0.28 22.45
CA ASN A 324 0.82 1.04 22.98
C ASN A 324 0.12 1.22 24.34
N GLN A 325 -0.12 2.46 24.79
CA GLN A 325 -0.81 2.74 26.04
C GLN A 325 -2.29 2.36 26.03
N HIS A 326 -2.97 2.46 24.90
CA HIS A 326 -4.43 2.36 24.77
C HIS A 326 -4.90 1.19 23.88
N HIS A 327 -4.05 0.73 22.99
CA HIS A 327 -4.42 -0.25 21.96
C HIS A 327 -3.50 -1.46 21.98
N LYS A 328 -4.08 -2.60 21.62
CA LYS A 328 -3.36 -3.87 21.58
C LYS A 328 -3.83 -4.73 20.42
N ILE A 329 -2.88 -5.33 19.73
CA ILE A 329 -3.13 -6.36 18.73
C ILE A 329 -2.39 -7.65 19.11
N ASN A 330 -3.04 -8.79 18.94
CA ASN A 330 -2.45 -10.10 19.13
C ASN A 330 -2.51 -10.88 17.81
N LEU A 331 -1.38 -11.19 17.25
CA LEU A 331 -1.19 -11.95 16.02
C LEU A 331 -0.86 -13.39 16.37
N MET A 332 -1.44 -14.35 15.66
CA MET A 332 -1.19 -15.78 15.82
C MET A 332 -0.87 -16.39 14.47
N PHE A 333 0.26 -17.07 14.40
CA PHE A 333 0.77 -17.75 13.21
C PHE A 333 0.87 -19.24 13.50
N SER A 334 0.13 -20.05 12.77
CA SER A 334 0.18 -21.50 12.87
C SER A 334 0.27 -22.16 11.50
N PRO A 335 1.08 -23.21 11.32
CA PRO A 335 1.18 -23.90 10.04
C PRO A 335 -0.15 -24.55 9.66
N ILE A 336 -0.45 -24.60 8.38
CA ILE A 336 -1.56 -25.43 7.89
C ILE A 336 -1.09 -26.88 7.94
N HIS A 337 -1.65 -27.66 8.84
CA HIS A 337 -1.47 -29.11 8.81
C HIS A 337 -2.14 -29.65 7.53
N LYS A 338 -1.32 -30.11 6.57
CA LYS A 338 -1.86 -30.94 5.50
C LYS A 338 -2.41 -32.21 6.15
N ARG A 339 -3.74 -32.34 6.14
CA ARG A 339 -4.40 -33.63 6.41
C ARG A 339 -4.07 -34.62 5.34
#